data_471704d00137f154569adaa893c9b420
#
_entry.id   471704d00137f154569adaa893c9b420
#
_cell.length_a   1.000
_cell.length_b   1.000
_cell.length_c   1.000
_cell.angle_alpha   90.00
_cell.angle_beta   90.00
_cell.angle_gamma   90.00
#
_symmetry.space_group_name_H-M   'P 1'
#
loop_
_entity.id
_entity.type
_entity.pdbx_description
1 polymer ?
#
loop_
_entity_poly.entity_id
_entity_poly.type
_entity_poly.pdbx_seq_one_letter_code
_entity_poly.pdbx_strand_id
1 'polypeptide(L)'
;LPPTPPQAAAKTEACMIPVLTRESVEPLLDWMALTEALRAGHRQPPAQIEDVLMARGEDRLLSRAAWIDGMGLGVKSVTVMGGNAARGLPTVQGAMLVFNDLTGEIEAVIDNALITKWKTAGDSLLGAQLLAQPEARRYLIVGAGQVAESLIEAFRAWQPELQITIWARRPEAAEALAQSLNTN
;
A
#
# COMPACT_ATOMS: atom_id res chain seq x y z
N LEU A 1 -24.15 44.90 -36.75
CA LEU A 1 -23.49 44.04 -35.79
C LEU A 1 -22.62 43.04 -36.55
N PRO A 2 -21.32 42.93 -36.29
CA PRO A 2 -20.49 41.92 -36.91
C PRO A 2 -20.80 40.53 -36.33
N PRO A 3 -20.66 39.47 -37.12
CA PRO A 3 -20.94 38.10 -36.65
C PRO A 3 -19.93 37.69 -35.59
N THR A 4 -20.42 37.02 -34.51
CA THR A 4 -19.64 36.44 -33.46
C THR A 4 -18.78 35.30 -34.01
N PRO A 5 -17.48 35.27 -33.73
CA PRO A 5 -16.67 34.14 -34.21
C PRO A 5 -17.09 32.83 -33.53
N PRO A 6 -17.01 31.70 -34.25
CA PRO A 6 -17.33 30.42 -33.66
C PRO A 6 -16.40 30.08 -32.53
N GLN A 7 -16.97 29.79 -31.35
CA GLN A 7 -16.23 29.22 -30.22
C GLN A 7 -15.67 27.85 -30.69
N ALA A 8 -14.34 27.78 -30.73
CA ALA A 8 -13.65 26.50 -30.91
C ALA A 8 -14.06 25.55 -29.78
N ALA A 9 -14.74 24.47 -30.15
CA ALA A 9 -15.01 23.38 -29.26
C ALA A 9 -13.65 22.82 -28.77
N ALA A 10 -13.33 23.07 -27.52
CA ALA A 10 -12.22 22.39 -26.88
C ALA A 10 -12.51 20.90 -26.96
N LYS A 11 -11.69 20.15 -27.70
CA LYS A 11 -11.66 18.71 -27.65
C LYS A 11 -11.26 18.34 -26.22
N THR A 12 -12.22 17.94 -25.42
CA THR A 12 -11.96 17.26 -24.16
C THR A 12 -11.33 15.94 -24.52
N GLU A 13 -10.00 15.87 -24.54
CA GLU A 13 -9.33 14.58 -24.46
C GLU A 13 -9.85 13.92 -23.19
N ALA A 14 -10.46 12.75 -23.35
CA ALA A 14 -10.92 11.99 -22.21
C ALA A 14 -9.68 11.69 -21.34
N CYS A 15 -9.56 12.39 -20.22
CA CYS A 15 -8.51 12.15 -19.24
C CYS A 15 -8.72 10.73 -18.70
N MET A 16 -7.94 9.78 -19.20
CA MET A 16 -7.98 8.40 -18.70
C MET A 16 -7.32 8.39 -17.33
N ILE A 17 -8.10 8.00 -16.31
CA ILE A 17 -7.58 7.83 -14.96
C ILE A 17 -6.59 6.66 -14.97
N PRO A 18 -5.32 6.86 -14.58
CA PRO A 18 -4.34 5.79 -14.55
C PRO A 18 -4.69 4.74 -13.47
N VAL A 19 -4.63 3.47 -13.85
CA VAL A 19 -4.74 2.35 -12.92
C VAL A 19 -3.33 1.81 -12.66
N LEU A 20 -2.86 2.01 -11.44
CA LEU A 20 -1.52 1.61 -11.00
C LEU A 20 -1.60 0.20 -10.44
N THR A 21 -1.18 -0.79 -11.23
CA THR A 21 -1.13 -2.19 -10.82
C THR A 21 0.23 -2.54 -10.22
N ARG A 22 0.28 -3.67 -9.53
CA ARG A 22 1.52 -4.19 -8.97
C ARG A 22 2.57 -4.38 -10.08
N GLU A 23 2.19 -4.99 -11.19
CA GLU A 23 3.09 -5.29 -12.30
C GLU A 23 3.67 -4.03 -12.96
N SER A 24 2.87 -2.97 -13.05
CA SER A 24 3.29 -1.74 -13.74
C SER A 24 4.15 -0.82 -12.86
N VAL A 25 3.97 -0.83 -11.55
CA VAL A 25 4.55 0.17 -10.65
C VAL A 25 5.61 -0.41 -9.72
N GLU A 26 5.47 -1.65 -9.24
CA GLU A 26 6.40 -2.25 -8.28
C GLU A 26 7.87 -2.19 -8.73
N PRO A 27 8.22 -2.40 -10.01
CA PRO A 27 9.60 -2.29 -10.47
C PRO A 27 10.22 -0.89 -10.38
N LEU A 28 9.38 0.14 -10.18
CA LEU A 28 9.79 1.55 -10.08
C LEU A 28 9.93 2.00 -8.62
N LEU A 29 9.54 1.17 -7.66
CA LEU A 29 9.50 1.52 -6.24
C LEU A 29 10.79 1.10 -5.54
N ASP A 30 11.22 1.93 -4.59
CA ASP A 30 12.37 1.71 -3.74
C ASP A 30 11.99 1.86 -2.27
N TRP A 31 12.45 0.92 -1.41
CA TRP A 31 12.08 0.90 0.02
C TRP A 31 12.61 2.11 0.79
N MET A 32 13.81 2.60 0.43
CA MET A 32 14.40 3.76 1.12
C MET A 32 13.68 5.04 0.70
N ALA A 33 13.41 5.21 -0.59
CA ALA A 33 12.61 6.33 -1.10
C ALA A 33 11.20 6.36 -0.49
N LEU A 34 10.57 5.18 -0.33
CA LEU A 34 9.27 5.07 0.33
C LEU A 34 9.33 5.52 1.80
N THR A 35 10.34 5.07 2.57
CA THR A 35 10.43 5.47 3.98
C THR A 35 10.70 6.97 4.15
N GLU A 36 11.45 7.59 3.23
CA GLU A 36 11.61 9.05 3.23
C GLU A 36 10.31 9.78 2.87
N ALA A 37 9.54 9.26 1.92
CA ALA A 37 8.22 9.81 1.59
C ALA A 37 7.24 9.70 2.78
N LEU A 38 7.21 8.55 3.46
CA LEU A 38 6.42 8.37 4.69
C LEU A 38 6.87 9.33 5.80
N ARG A 39 8.19 9.47 6.01
CA ARG A 39 8.76 10.41 6.98
C ARG A 39 8.37 11.87 6.66
N ALA A 40 8.40 12.25 5.40
CA ALA A 40 7.96 13.57 4.95
C ALA A 40 6.44 13.76 5.18
N GLY A 41 5.64 12.75 4.86
CA GLY A 41 4.19 12.75 5.10
C GLY A 41 3.84 12.94 6.59
N HIS A 42 4.55 12.27 7.50
CA HIS A 42 4.34 12.44 8.95
C HIS A 42 4.71 13.83 9.50
N ARG A 43 5.37 14.68 8.73
CA ARG A 43 5.64 16.08 9.09
C ARG A 43 4.56 17.05 8.61
N GLN A 44 3.64 16.57 7.78
CA GLN A 44 2.50 17.36 7.31
C GLN A 44 1.47 17.57 8.44
N PRO A 45 0.50 18.46 8.28
CA PRO A 45 -0.61 18.59 9.20
C PRO A 45 -1.31 17.23 9.43
N PRO A 46 -1.91 17.01 10.60
CA PRO A 46 -2.66 15.79 10.87
C PRO A 46 -3.76 15.57 9.82
N ALA A 47 -3.86 14.34 9.31
CA ALA A 47 -4.92 13.97 8.39
C ALA A 47 -6.29 14.04 9.07
N GLN A 48 -7.31 14.53 8.36
CA GLN A 48 -8.69 14.22 8.68
C GLN A 48 -8.97 12.79 8.22
N ILE A 49 -9.51 11.95 9.12
CA ILE A 49 -9.71 10.52 8.82
C ILE A 49 -11.15 10.14 9.16
N GLU A 50 -11.81 9.47 8.21
CA GLU A 50 -13.14 8.89 8.41
C GLU A 50 -13.18 7.44 7.90
N ASP A 51 -13.87 6.59 8.65
CA ASP A 51 -14.02 5.17 8.36
C ASP A 51 -15.48 4.79 8.18
N VAL A 52 -15.74 3.97 7.16
CA VAL A 52 -17.01 3.26 6.99
C VAL A 52 -16.72 1.76 7.12
N LEU A 53 -17.29 1.13 8.14
CA LEU A 53 -17.23 -0.31 8.35
C LEU A 53 -18.62 -0.92 8.20
N MET A 54 -18.77 -1.81 7.23
CA MET A 54 -19.99 -2.58 7.00
C MET A 54 -19.71 -4.07 7.22
N ALA A 55 -20.71 -4.77 7.80
CA ALA A 55 -20.62 -6.19 8.08
C ALA A 55 -21.83 -6.94 7.52
N ARG A 56 -21.58 -8.13 6.96
CA ARG A 56 -22.60 -9.09 6.53
C ARG A 56 -22.14 -10.49 6.89
N GLY A 57 -22.65 -11.04 7.98
CA GLY A 57 -22.11 -12.30 8.54
C GLY A 57 -20.62 -12.16 8.89
N GLU A 58 -19.78 -12.98 8.28
CA GLU A 58 -18.32 -12.92 8.42
C GLU A 58 -17.65 -11.97 7.43
N ASP A 59 -18.37 -11.52 6.42
CA ASP A 59 -17.84 -10.61 5.40
C ASP A 59 -17.79 -9.17 5.93
N ARG A 60 -16.79 -8.41 5.48
CA ARG A 60 -16.58 -7.00 5.85
C ARG A 60 -16.27 -6.15 4.63
N LEU A 61 -16.73 -4.91 4.66
CA LEU A 61 -16.22 -3.81 3.85
C LEU A 61 -15.64 -2.77 4.81
N LEU A 62 -14.39 -2.38 4.58
CA LEU A 62 -13.77 -1.22 5.23
C LEU A 62 -13.43 -0.21 4.14
N SER A 63 -13.96 1.01 4.27
CA SER A 63 -13.55 2.15 3.47
C SER A 63 -13.00 3.22 4.39
N ARG A 64 -11.76 3.64 4.17
CA ARG A 64 -11.07 4.68 4.94
C ARG A 64 -10.74 5.83 4.01
N ALA A 65 -11.21 7.02 4.34
CA ALA A 65 -10.79 8.27 3.72
C ALA A 65 -9.78 8.99 4.62
N ALA A 66 -8.77 9.59 4.00
CA ALA A 66 -7.80 10.43 4.69
C ALA A 66 -7.49 11.66 3.83
N TRP A 67 -7.59 12.85 4.41
CA TRP A 67 -7.29 14.11 3.76
C TRP A 67 -6.19 14.84 4.53
N ILE A 68 -5.12 15.20 3.83
CA ILE A 68 -4.01 15.97 4.37
C ILE A 68 -3.90 17.26 3.55
N ASP A 69 -4.10 18.40 4.19
CA ASP A 69 -4.02 19.70 3.55
C ASP A 69 -2.66 19.89 2.85
N GLY A 70 -2.68 20.27 1.58
CA GLY A 70 -1.50 20.46 0.74
C GLY A 70 -0.87 19.17 0.20
N MET A 71 -1.42 17.97 0.53
CA MET A 71 -0.95 16.70 -0.01
C MET A 71 -1.99 16.02 -0.89
N GLY A 72 -3.26 16.01 -0.46
CA GLY A 72 -4.34 15.39 -1.20
C GLY A 72 -5.26 14.53 -0.36
N LEU A 73 -6.20 13.90 -1.02
CA LEU A 73 -7.21 13.01 -0.45
C LEU A 73 -7.01 11.58 -0.98
N GLY A 74 -6.98 10.61 -0.08
CA GLY A 74 -6.97 9.19 -0.43
C GLY A 74 -8.17 8.45 0.15
N VAL A 75 -8.81 7.60 -0.65
CA VAL A 75 -9.88 6.71 -0.20
C VAL A 75 -9.51 5.27 -0.53
N LYS A 76 -9.20 4.48 0.50
CA LYS A 76 -8.94 3.05 0.36
C LYS A 76 -10.18 2.26 0.76
N SER A 77 -10.73 1.47 -0.17
CA SER A 77 -11.84 0.55 0.09
C SER A 77 -11.40 -0.89 -0.10
N VAL A 78 -11.61 -1.72 0.92
CA VAL A 78 -11.28 -3.14 0.90
C VAL A 78 -12.44 -3.98 1.38
N THR A 79 -12.63 -5.13 0.75
CA THR A 79 -13.52 -6.19 1.22
C THR A 79 -12.71 -7.30 1.87
N VAL A 80 -13.25 -7.90 2.93
CA VAL A 80 -12.73 -9.12 3.55
C VAL A 80 -13.84 -10.17 3.42
N MET A 81 -13.61 -11.15 2.56
CA MET A 81 -14.59 -12.18 2.22
C MET A 81 -14.10 -13.54 2.73
N GLY A 82 -14.64 -14.00 3.86
CA GLY A 82 -14.19 -15.21 4.54
C GLY A 82 -14.26 -16.48 3.68
N GLY A 83 -15.28 -16.58 2.80
CA GLY A 83 -15.48 -17.71 1.91
C GLY A 83 -14.54 -17.77 0.68
N ASN A 84 -13.73 -16.73 0.43
CA ASN A 84 -12.91 -16.65 -0.78
C ASN A 84 -11.78 -17.69 -0.80
N ALA A 85 -11.19 -18.03 0.34
CA ALA A 85 -10.13 -19.02 0.42
C ALA A 85 -10.57 -20.39 -0.13
N ALA A 86 -11.82 -20.82 0.14
CA ALA A 86 -12.39 -22.04 -0.40
C ALA A 86 -12.64 -22.00 -1.92
N ARG A 87 -12.63 -20.81 -2.52
CA ARG A 87 -12.81 -20.57 -3.96
C ARG A 87 -11.49 -20.30 -4.67
N GLY A 88 -10.34 -20.37 -3.98
CA GLY A 88 -9.04 -20.02 -4.52
C GLY A 88 -8.86 -18.51 -4.80
N LEU A 89 -9.68 -17.66 -4.20
CA LEU A 89 -9.63 -16.22 -4.37
C LEU A 89 -8.97 -15.54 -3.16
N PRO A 90 -8.33 -14.37 -3.35
CA PRO A 90 -7.83 -13.58 -2.23
C PRO A 90 -8.96 -13.21 -1.27
N THR A 91 -8.72 -13.37 0.03
CA THR A 91 -9.69 -13.01 1.08
C THR A 91 -9.89 -11.50 1.16
N VAL A 92 -8.84 -10.72 0.92
CA VAL A 92 -8.85 -9.26 0.94
C VAL A 92 -8.68 -8.74 -0.48
N GLN A 93 -9.62 -7.93 -0.94
CA GLN A 93 -9.57 -7.30 -2.26
C GLN A 93 -10.01 -5.84 -2.15
N GLY A 94 -9.56 -4.98 -3.05
CA GLY A 94 -9.94 -3.57 -3.05
C GLY A 94 -9.03 -2.71 -3.91
N ALA A 95 -9.20 -1.40 -3.74
CA ALA A 95 -8.37 -0.39 -4.38
C ALA A 95 -8.29 0.88 -3.53
N MET A 96 -7.37 1.76 -3.90
CA MET A 96 -7.29 3.11 -3.36
C MET A 96 -7.49 4.12 -4.49
N LEU A 97 -8.36 5.09 -4.27
CA LEU A 97 -8.50 6.29 -5.08
C LEU A 97 -7.62 7.38 -4.49
N VAL A 98 -6.92 8.10 -5.37
CA VAL A 98 -6.13 9.29 -4.99
C VAL A 98 -6.73 10.48 -5.73
N PHE A 99 -6.95 11.58 -4.99
CA PHE A 99 -7.54 12.80 -5.51
C PHE A 99 -6.60 13.98 -5.31
N ASN A 100 -6.61 14.88 -6.28
CA ASN A 100 -5.90 16.14 -6.19
C ASN A 100 -6.48 17.03 -5.09
N ASP A 101 -5.62 17.65 -4.29
CA ASP A 101 -6.02 18.47 -3.15
C ASP A 101 -6.78 19.76 -3.55
N LEU A 102 -6.46 20.32 -4.71
CA LEU A 102 -7.01 21.61 -5.15
C LEU A 102 -8.26 21.45 -6.02
N THR A 103 -8.27 20.45 -6.91
CA THR A 103 -9.32 20.31 -7.92
C THR A 103 -10.33 19.21 -7.58
N GLY A 104 -9.96 18.27 -6.70
CA GLY A 104 -10.77 17.08 -6.39
C GLY A 104 -10.83 16.05 -7.52
N GLU A 105 -10.06 16.23 -8.59
CA GLU A 105 -9.98 15.27 -9.67
C GLU A 105 -9.31 13.97 -9.21
N ILE A 106 -9.76 12.83 -9.76
CA ILE A 106 -9.10 11.54 -9.48
C ILE A 106 -7.78 11.51 -10.25
N GLU A 107 -6.67 11.42 -9.51
CA GLU A 107 -5.34 11.32 -10.09
C GLU A 107 -4.93 9.89 -10.41
N ALA A 108 -5.36 8.92 -9.59
CA ALA A 108 -5.04 7.51 -9.80
C ALA A 108 -6.01 6.57 -9.09
N VAL A 109 -6.09 5.35 -9.61
CA VAL A 109 -6.62 4.17 -8.93
C VAL A 109 -5.45 3.23 -8.66
N ILE A 110 -5.21 2.86 -7.40
CA ILE A 110 -4.09 2.01 -7.02
C ILE A 110 -4.60 0.64 -6.57
N ASP A 111 -4.02 -0.43 -7.11
CA ASP A 111 -4.32 -1.80 -6.71
C ASP A 111 -4.05 -2.05 -5.21
N ASN A 112 -4.96 -2.75 -4.57
CA ASN A 112 -4.85 -3.06 -3.14
C ASN A 112 -3.62 -3.92 -2.79
N ALA A 113 -3.24 -4.85 -3.66
CA ALA A 113 -2.08 -5.71 -3.40
C ALA A 113 -0.80 -4.88 -3.34
N LEU A 114 -0.64 -3.93 -4.28
CA LEU A 114 0.48 -2.98 -4.30
C LEU A 114 0.50 -2.14 -3.02
N ILE A 115 -0.60 -1.45 -2.72
CA ILE A 115 -0.69 -0.57 -1.55
C ILE A 115 -0.46 -1.34 -0.24
N THR A 116 -1.04 -2.53 -0.11
CA THR A 116 -0.93 -3.31 1.12
C THR A 116 0.50 -3.78 1.36
N LYS A 117 1.19 -4.26 0.31
CA LYS A 117 2.62 -4.63 0.40
C LYS A 117 3.45 -3.44 0.87
N TRP A 118 3.46 -2.40 0.08
CA TRP A 118 4.39 -1.28 0.26
C TRP A 118 4.08 -0.43 1.49
N LYS A 119 2.81 -0.09 1.72
CA LYS A 119 2.42 0.68 2.89
C LYS A 119 2.70 -0.08 4.19
N THR A 120 2.32 -1.35 4.28
CA THR A 120 2.43 -2.10 5.53
C THR A 120 3.89 -2.40 5.89
N ALA A 121 4.68 -2.84 4.92
CA ALA A 121 6.10 -3.10 5.17
C ALA A 121 6.90 -1.79 5.30
N GLY A 122 6.54 -0.74 4.56
CA GLY A 122 7.16 0.57 4.64
C GLY A 122 6.96 1.25 5.99
N ASP A 123 5.75 1.24 6.54
CA ASP A 123 5.47 1.76 7.88
C ASP A 123 6.31 1.02 8.95
N SER A 124 6.38 -0.31 8.83
CA SER A 124 7.14 -1.14 9.75
C SER A 124 8.64 -0.88 9.65
N LEU A 125 9.14 -0.69 8.41
CA LEU A 125 10.54 -0.36 8.16
C LEU A 125 10.88 1.03 8.72
N LEU A 126 10.04 2.04 8.49
CA LEU A 126 10.22 3.37 9.06
C LEU A 126 10.21 3.32 10.60
N GLY A 127 9.29 2.55 11.19
CA GLY A 127 9.26 2.33 12.64
C GLY A 127 10.55 1.71 13.16
N ALA A 128 11.09 0.72 12.47
CA ALA A 128 12.37 0.10 12.83
C ALA A 128 13.54 1.07 12.70
N GLN A 129 13.60 1.86 11.62
CA GLN A 129 14.63 2.88 11.43
C GLN A 129 14.67 3.94 12.55
N LEU A 130 13.50 4.23 13.14
CA LEU A 130 13.37 5.25 14.18
C LEU A 130 13.54 4.71 15.61
N LEU A 131 13.16 3.46 15.85
CA LEU A 131 12.96 2.92 17.19
C LEU A 131 13.85 1.71 17.53
N ALA A 132 14.40 1.01 16.53
CA ALA A 132 15.27 -0.12 16.80
C ALA A 132 16.60 0.35 17.41
N GLN A 133 17.21 -0.51 18.21
CA GLN A 133 18.57 -0.25 18.71
C GLN A 133 19.54 -0.22 17.51
N PRO A 134 20.49 0.72 17.48
CA PRO A 134 21.41 0.89 16.33
C PRO A 134 22.22 -0.37 15.97
N GLU A 135 22.53 -1.21 16.98
CA GLU A 135 23.28 -2.45 16.80
C GLU A 135 22.41 -3.68 16.54
N ALA A 136 21.09 -3.52 16.50
CA ALA A 136 20.17 -4.64 16.24
C ALA A 136 20.46 -5.25 14.86
N ARG A 137 20.76 -6.55 14.84
CA ARG A 137 21.03 -7.33 13.62
C ARG A 137 20.18 -8.59 13.54
N ARG A 138 19.38 -8.87 14.56
CA ARG A 138 18.53 -10.06 14.63
C ARG A 138 17.08 -9.61 14.74
N TYR A 139 16.27 -10.05 13.78
CA TYR A 139 14.85 -9.71 13.70
C TYR A 139 14.02 -10.99 13.72
N LEU A 140 12.93 -10.97 14.45
CA LEU A 140 11.93 -12.01 14.46
C LEU A 140 10.70 -11.55 13.68
N ILE A 141 10.35 -12.27 12.63
CA ILE A 141 9.12 -12.07 11.87
C ILE A 141 8.10 -13.11 12.33
N VAL A 142 6.97 -12.64 12.85
CA VAL A 142 5.88 -13.50 13.33
C VAL A 142 4.80 -13.58 12.25
N GLY A 143 4.74 -14.73 11.56
CA GLY A 143 3.88 -15.01 10.43
C GLY A 143 4.69 -15.51 9.23
N ALA A 144 3.99 -16.15 8.27
CA ALA A 144 4.60 -16.66 7.04
C ALA A 144 3.68 -16.42 5.83
N GLY A 145 3.00 -15.26 5.80
CA GLY A 145 2.16 -14.82 4.68
C GLY A 145 2.83 -13.71 3.87
N GLN A 146 2.10 -13.15 2.92
CA GLN A 146 2.58 -12.07 2.03
C GLN A 146 3.17 -10.87 2.77
N VAL A 147 2.61 -10.48 3.91
CA VAL A 147 3.15 -9.38 4.72
C VAL A 147 4.52 -9.74 5.30
N ALA A 148 4.71 -10.99 5.76
CA ALA A 148 6.01 -11.45 6.28
C ALA A 148 7.09 -11.40 5.19
N GLU A 149 6.77 -11.86 3.98
CA GLU A 149 7.64 -11.77 2.81
C GLU A 149 8.03 -10.32 2.51
N SER A 150 7.04 -9.43 2.46
CA SER A 150 7.25 -7.99 2.20
C SER A 150 8.11 -7.31 3.27
N LEU A 151 7.94 -7.69 4.55
CA LEU A 151 8.76 -7.18 5.65
C LEU A 151 10.22 -7.63 5.51
N ILE A 152 10.45 -8.90 5.15
CA ILE A 152 11.79 -9.44 4.96
C ILE A 152 12.51 -8.71 3.81
N GLU A 153 11.80 -8.50 2.71
CA GLU A 153 12.31 -7.74 1.56
C GLU A 153 12.69 -6.31 1.96
N ALA A 154 11.78 -5.60 2.64
CA ALA A 154 12.00 -4.23 3.08
C ALA A 154 13.17 -4.10 4.07
N PHE A 155 13.26 -4.99 5.06
CA PHE A 155 14.34 -4.97 6.04
C PHE A 155 15.70 -5.34 5.45
N ARG A 156 15.76 -6.29 4.51
CA ARG A 156 17.01 -6.62 3.79
C ARG A 156 17.48 -5.48 2.88
N ALA A 157 16.55 -4.73 2.28
CA ALA A 157 16.91 -3.54 1.50
C ALA A 157 17.56 -2.45 2.38
N TRP A 158 17.15 -2.36 3.64
CA TRP A 158 17.77 -1.42 4.61
C TRP A 158 19.07 -1.94 5.19
N GLN A 159 19.09 -3.19 5.63
CA GLN A 159 20.26 -3.82 6.26
C GLN A 159 20.47 -5.23 5.67
N PRO A 160 21.30 -5.39 4.61
CA PRO A 160 21.50 -6.68 3.94
C PRO A 160 22.01 -7.78 4.86
N GLU A 161 22.78 -7.43 5.90
CA GLU A 161 23.40 -8.36 6.87
C GLU A 161 22.47 -8.83 7.99
N LEU A 162 21.16 -8.50 7.90
CA LEU A 162 20.20 -8.90 8.93
C LEU A 162 20.03 -10.42 9.01
N GLN A 163 20.07 -10.94 10.24
CA GLN A 163 19.65 -12.28 10.57
C GLN A 163 18.16 -12.30 10.87
N ILE A 164 17.37 -12.87 9.97
CA ILE A 164 15.92 -12.91 10.11
C ILE A 164 15.51 -14.32 10.52
N THR A 165 14.78 -14.41 11.61
CA THR A 165 14.10 -15.64 12.07
C THR A 165 12.62 -15.52 11.75
N ILE A 166 12.05 -16.54 11.12
CA ILE A 166 10.62 -16.60 10.82
C ILE A 166 9.96 -17.57 11.76
N TRP A 167 8.91 -17.14 12.43
CA TRP A 167 8.07 -17.99 13.27
C TRP A 167 6.62 -18.00 12.76
N ALA A 168 5.99 -19.15 12.71
CA ALA A 168 4.58 -19.27 12.37
C ALA A 168 3.93 -20.42 13.17
N ARG A 169 2.60 -20.35 13.36
CA ARG A 169 1.84 -21.43 14.01
C ARG A 169 1.95 -22.78 13.28
N ARG A 170 2.18 -22.73 11.97
CA ARG A 170 2.47 -23.90 11.13
C ARG A 170 3.95 -23.82 10.75
N PRO A 171 4.81 -24.65 11.35
CA PRO A 171 6.26 -24.60 11.10
C PRO A 171 6.61 -24.77 9.61
N GLU A 172 5.91 -25.66 8.91
CA GLU A 172 6.09 -25.92 7.49
C GLU A 172 5.89 -24.65 6.62
N ALA A 173 5.02 -23.73 7.04
CA ALA A 173 4.84 -22.45 6.33
C ALA A 173 6.02 -21.51 6.53
N ALA A 174 6.62 -21.50 7.73
CA ALA A 174 7.82 -20.71 8.01
C ALA A 174 9.03 -21.28 7.24
N GLU A 175 9.17 -22.60 7.19
CA GLU A 175 10.23 -23.27 6.43
C GLU A 175 10.10 -23.02 4.93
N ALA A 176 8.88 -23.12 4.37
CA ALA A 176 8.63 -22.83 2.97
C ALA A 176 8.99 -21.38 2.61
N LEU A 177 8.60 -20.41 3.46
CA LEU A 177 8.97 -19.00 3.25
C LEU A 177 10.49 -18.80 3.34
N ALA A 178 11.16 -19.41 4.32
CA ALA A 178 12.61 -19.32 4.46
C ALA A 178 13.35 -19.89 3.25
N GLN A 179 12.86 -21.01 2.70
CA GLN A 179 13.43 -21.63 1.49
C GLN A 179 13.26 -20.73 0.26
N SER A 180 12.06 -20.18 0.04
CA SER A 180 11.78 -19.29 -1.11
C SER A 180 12.69 -18.06 -1.13
N LEU A 181 13.07 -17.54 0.05
CA LEU A 181 13.92 -16.36 0.20
C LEU A 181 15.42 -16.64 0.09
N ASN A 182 15.84 -17.90 0.19
CA ASN A 182 17.23 -18.32 0.02
C ASN A 182 17.56 -18.74 -1.41
N THR A 183 16.54 -18.87 -2.27
CA THR A 183 16.67 -19.25 -3.68
C THR A 183 16.67 -18.05 -4.63
N ASN A 184 16.52 -16.86 -4.14
CA ASN A 184 16.61 -15.58 -4.83
C ASN A 184 17.84 -14.82 -4.27
#